data_7710d50578c0f86c3092bc1a0fa94f4a
#
_entry.id   7710d50578c0f86c3092bc1a0fa94f4a
#
_cell.length_a   1.000
_cell.length_b   1.000
_cell.length_c   1.000
_cell.angle_alpha   90.00
_cell.angle_beta   90.00
_cell.angle_gamma   90.00
#
_symmetry.space_group_name_H-M   'P 1'
#
loop_
_entity.id
_entity.type
_entity.pdbx_description
1 polymer ?
#
loop_
_entity_poly.entity_id
_entity_poly.type
_entity_poly.pdbx_seq_one_letter_code
_entity_poly.pdbx_strand_id
1 'polypeptide(L)'
;MSDSNPPPLMVFRRFLALAWLSLGIGAQANAQETVTVIRAARVLDGTGRTIPNATVVVRGTRIVSVGPNATVPPGARMYDLSALTLLPGLIDAHDHLAWHFNPQGRYHGGREDGETEFEGALAIAGNANATLRGGITTSQSLGSPEDKPLRAAIAADQIPGPRLLTSLTPLSERSGGPDTLRQLVRQRKDEGADVIKLFASKSIREGGAQTMTNEQLIAACGEAKAVGLRSVVHAHSAESMRAAAMAGCSQIEHGVFATPEVLKLLAERKVYFDPQVCLVFRNYLDNRAKYQGIGNYNDSGFASMERALPLAAKMFRQAIATPGLNVVYGTDAVAGAHGRNVEELVCRVRDGGQKPMDAITSATSLNAQALGMADSLGSVAPGKLADLVAVQGDPSRDIEALRRVVFVMKNGRVYRNDH
;
A
#
# COMPACT_ATOMS: atom_id res chain seq x y z
N MET A 1 48.67 74.08 -5.19
CA MET A 1 49.61 73.82 -4.09
C MET A 1 49.56 72.39 -3.79
N SER A 2 50.49 71.76 -4.33
CA SER A 2 50.95 70.40 -4.27
C SER A 2 51.52 70.07 -2.90
N ASP A 3 51.18 68.90 -2.39
CA ASP A 3 52.11 68.19 -1.54
C ASP A 3 51.97 66.66 -1.76
N SER A 4 53.04 66.18 -2.24
CA SER A 4 53.38 64.79 -2.55
C SER A 4 54.06 64.18 -1.33
N ASN A 5 53.56 62.99 -0.87
CA ASN A 5 54.32 62.14 0.01
C ASN A 5 54.48 60.73 -0.62
N PRO A 6 55.70 60.19 -0.57
CA PRO A 6 55.99 58.87 -1.18
C PRO A 6 55.58 57.65 -0.32
N PRO A 7 55.47 56.46 -0.91
CA PRO A 7 55.06 55.27 -0.24
C PRO A 7 56.18 54.57 0.56
N PRO A 8 55.92 53.88 1.65
CA PRO A 8 56.93 53.14 2.41
C PRO A 8 57.26 51.78 1.77
N LEU A 9 58.52 51.43 1.87
CA LEU A 9 59.14 50.19 1.42
C LEU A 9 58.51 48.94 2.04
N MET A 10 58.14 47.98 1.19
CA MET A 10 57.77 46.62 1.60
C MET A 10 58.98 45.75 1.87
N VAL A 11 59.15 45.33 3.12
CA VAL A 11 60.15 44.33 3.52
C VAL A 11 59.52 42.96 3.36
N PHE A 12 60.03 42.16 2.38
CA PHE A 12 59.67 40.77 2.19
C PHE A 12 60.32 39.90 3.30
N ARG A 13 59.49 39.43 4.26
CA ARG A 13 59.85 38.31 5.12
C ARG A 13 59.38 37.00 4.48
N ARG A 14 60.32 36.18 4.03
CA ARG A 14 60.07 34.80 3.61
C ARG A 14 59.77 33.96 4.81
N PHE A 15 58.52 33.49 4.94
CA PHE A 15 58.13 32.39 5.85
C PHE A 15 58.23 31.07 5.07
N LEU A 16 59.13 30.18 5.48
CA LEU A 16 59.09 28.77 5.10
C LEU A 16 57.90 28.11 5.80
N ALA A 17 56.88 27.73 5.04
CA ALA A 17 55.84 26.86 5.53
C ALA A 17 56.26 25.40 5.33
N LEU A 18 56.58 24.71 6.40
CA LEU A 18 56.68 23.25 6.42
C LEU A 18 55.25 22.69 6.33
N ALA A 19 54.94 22.08 5.17
CA ALA A 19 53.69 21.35 4.97
C ALA A 19 53.85 19.95 5.64
N TRP A 20 53.12 19.74 6.76
CA TRP A 20 52.92 18.40 7.30
C TRP A 20 51.80 17.76 6.46
N LEU A 21 52.18 16.81 5.57
CA LEU A 21 51.25 15.90 4.93
C LEU A 21 50.88 14.80 5.96
N SER A 22 49.82 15.01 6.73
CA SER A 22 49.20 13.94 7.50
C SER A 22 48.34 13.11 6.53
N LEU A 23 48.86 11.94 6.09
CA LEU A 23 48.03 10.89 5.49
C LEU A 23 47.07 10.37 6.57
N GLY A 24 45.90 10.98 6.62
CA GLY A 24 44.75 10.42 7.31
C GLY A 24 44.23 9.22 6.52
N ILE A 25 44.69 8.02 6.85
CA ILE A 25 44.03 6.79 6.45
C ILE A 25 42.71 6.76 7.23
N GLY A 26 41.67 7.34 6.62
CA GLY A 26 40.31 7.19 7.08
C GLY A 26 39.93 5.72 6.92
N ALA A 27 40.07 4.93 7.98
CA ALA A 27 39.41 3.65 8.08
C ALA A 27 37.91 3.93 8.02
N GLN A 28 37.32 3.80 6.82
CA GLN A 28 35.87 3.61 6.72
C GLN A 28 35.57 2.35 7.49
N ALA A 29 35.09 2.52 8.73
CA ALA A 29 34.47 1.43 9.47
C ALA A 29 33.28 0.99 8.61
N ASN A 30 33.44 -0.08 7.82
CA ASN A 30 32.34 -0.79 7.22
C ASN A 30 31.44 -1.20 8.40
N ALA A 31 30.36 -0.44 8.60
CA ALA A 31 29.32 -0.85 9.53
C ALA A 31 28.87 -2.23 9.05
N GLN A 32 29.29 -3.27 9.79
CA GLN A 32 28.97 -4.65 9.45
C GLN A 32 27.46 -4.76 9.42
N GLU A 33 26.89 -5.02 8.23
CA GLU A 33 25.45 -5.14 8.08
C GLU A 33 24.90 -6.13 9.09
N THR A 34 23.88 -5.71 9.83
CA THR A 34 23.25 -6.54 10.85
C THR A 34 22.68 -7.80 10.20
N VAL A 35 23.13 -8.96 10.66
CA VAL A 35 22.59 -10.26 10.26
C VAL A 35 21.52 -10.66 11.27
N THR A 36 20.31 -10.91 10.76
CA THR A 36 19.17 -11.38 11.55
C THR A 36 18.76 -12.77 11.05
N VAL A 37 18.46 -13.66 11.99
CA VAL A 37 17.99 -15.03 11.71
C VAL A 37 16.64 -15.23 12.38
N ILE A 38 15.67 -15.72 11.61
CA ILE A 38 14.32 -16.00 12.07
C ILE A 38 14.05 -17.49 11.88
N ARG A 39 13.71 -18.20 12.94
CA ARG A 39 13.25 -19.59 12.90
C ARG A 39 11.73 -19.61 12.97
N ALA A 40 11.06 -20.38 12.11
CA ALA A 40 9.61 -20.48 12.08
C ALA A 40 9.16 -21.95 11.94
N ALA A 41 8.00 -22.29 12.52
CA ALA A 41 7.39 -23.62 12.34
C ALA A 41 7.16 -23.92 10.86
N ARG A 42 6.78 -22.88 10.12
CA ARG A 42 6.64 -22.92 8.65
C ARG A 42 6.74 -21.53 8.06
N VAL A 43 7.14 -21.49 6.79
CA VAL A 43 7.05 -20.30 5.96
C VAL A 43 6.04 -20.55 4.86
N LEU A 44 5.02 -19.72 4.74
CA LEU A 44 4.19 -19.59 3.54
C LEU A 44 4.91 -18.58 2.65
N ASP A 45 5.45 -19.03 1.51
CA ASP A 45 6.40 -18.23 0.74
C ASP A 45 5.77 -17.08 -0.07
N GLY A 46 4.43 -16.96 -0.04
CA GLY A 46 3.68 -15.94 -0.79
C GLY A 46 3.35 -16.36 -2.23
N THR A 47 3.88 -17.47 -2.73
CA THR A 47 3.62 -18.01 -4.08
C THR A 47 2.77 -19.28 -4.09
N GLY A 48 2.23 -19.66 -2.92
CA GLY A 48 1.43 -20.87 -2.74
C GLY A 48 2.19 -22.06 -2.17
N ARG A 49 3.49 -21.95 -1.87
CA ARG A 49 4.30 -23.03 -1.29
C ARG A 49 4.44 -22.86 0.22
N THR A 50 4.56 -23.99 0.91
CA THR A 50 4.86 -24.08 2.34
C THR A 50 6.22 -24.72 2.56
N ILE A 51 7.09 -24.09 3.35
CA ILE A 51 8.41 -24.59 3.74
C ILE A 51 8.34 -24.88 5.26
N PRO A 52 8.34 -26.15 5.69
CA PRO A 52 8.28 -26.50 7.10
C PRO A 52 9.63 -26.28 7.80
N ASN A 53 9.58 -25.99 9.11
CA ASN A 53 10.76 -25.85 9.99
C ASN A 53 11.84 -24.95 9.38
N ALA A 54 11.43 -23.80 8.84
CA ALA A 54 12.31 -22.96 8.04
C ALA A 54 13.09 -21.95 8.89
N THR A 55 14.33 -21.74 8.48
CA THR A 55 15.19 -20.64 8.94
C THR A 55 15.30 -19.63 7.82
N VAL A 56 15.03 -18.36 8.12
CA VAL A 56 15.20 -17.21 7.21
C VAL A 56 16.37 -16.39 7.71
N VAL A 57 17.35 -16.15 6.84
CA VAL A 57 18.51 -15.30 7.13
C VAL A 57 18.34 -13.98 6.38
N VAL A 58 18.44 -12.89 7.12
CA VAL A 58 18.33 -11.52 6.62
C VAL A 58 19.68 -10.81 6.83
N ARG A 59 20.16 -10.09 5.82
CA ARG A 59 21.32 -9.21 5.93
C ARG A 59 20.91 -7.79 5.52
N GLY A 60 21.06 -6.85 6.43
CA GLY A 60 20.53 -5.50 6.21
C GLY A 60 19.05 -5.53 5.91
N THR A 61 18.66 -5.10 4.72
CA THR A 61 17.25 -5.03 4.30
C THR A 61 16.76 -6.25 3.51
N ARG A 62 17.64 -7.25 3.21
CA ARG A 62 17.31 -8.32 2.27
C ARG A 62 17.41 -9.72 2.87
N ILE A 63 16.55 -10.59 2.38
CA ILE A 63 16.61 -12.03 2.63
C ILE A 63 17.80 -12.59 1.83
N VAL A 64 18.70 -13.32 2.49
CA VAL A 64 19.85 -13.96 1.83
C VAL A 64 19.68 -15.47 1.68
N SER A 65 18.93 -16.11 2.60
CA SER A 65 18.59 -17.52 2.46
C SER A 65 17.29 -17.86 3.20
N VAL A 66 16.61 -18.91 2.75
CA VAL A 66 15.43 -19.49 3.38
C VAL A 66 15.40 -21.01 3.16
N GLY A 67 15.08 -21.74 4.22
CA GLY A 67 14.95 -23.19 4.17
C GLY A 67 15.22 -23.87 5.50
N PRO A 68 14.95 -25.18 5.62
CA PRO A 68 15.15 -25.92 6.87
C PRO A 68 16.64 -26.02 7.27
N ASN A 69 17.56 -25.96 6.30
CA ASN A 69 19.00 -26.11 6.48
C ASN A 69 19.77 -24.81 6.19
N ALA A 70 19.12 -23.64 6.28
CA ALA A 70 19.82 -22.38 6.08
C ALA A 70 20.91 -22.17 7.13
N THR A 71 22.14 -21.88 6.69
CA THR A 71 23.29 -21.69 7.58
C THR A 71 23.10 -20.45 8.44
N VAL A 72 23.27 -20.61 9.76
CA VAL A 72 23.18 -19.51 10.73
C VAL A 72 24.57 -18.88 10.87
N PRO A 73 24.75 -17.61 10.47
CA PRO A 73 26.04 -16.93 10.63
C PRO A 73 26.35 -16.68 12.11
N PRO A 74 27.65 -16.77 12.53
CA PRO A 74 28.04 -16.41 13.89
C PRO A 74 27.67 -14.95 14.22
N GLY A 75 27.22 -14.72 15.47
CA GLY A 75 26.88 -13.37 15.93
C GLY A 75 25.57 -12.79 15.37
N ALA A 76 24.79 -13.58 14.63
CA ALA A 76 23.51 -13.13 14.13
C ALA A 76 22.50 -12.90 15.26
N ARG A 77 21.67 -11.84 15.12
CA ARG A 77 20.52 -11.61 15.99
C ARG A 77 19.46 -12.66 15.71
N MET A 78 19.02 -13.38 16.72
CA MET A 78 18.05 -14.47 16.58
C MET A 78 16.65 -14.05 17.00
N TYR A 79 15.65 -14.41 16.19
CA TYR A 79 14.23 -14.42 16.55
C TYR A 79 13.72 -15.86 16.47
N ASP A 80 13.35 -16.42 17.61
CA ASP A 80 12.79 -17.77 17.67
C ASP A 80 11.26 -17.69 17.55
N LEU A 81 10.76 -17.91 16.35
CA LEU A 81 9.35 -17.97 16.01
C LEU A 81 8.94 -19.42 15.67
N SER A 82 9.60 -20.43 16.28
CA SER A 82 9.42 -21.85 15.95
C SER A 82 8.01 -22.41 16.23
N ALA A 83 7.16 -21.66 16.95
CA ALA A 83 5.74 -21.98 17.15
C ALA A 83 4.81 -21.25 16.15
N LEU A 84 5.33 -20.38 15.29
CA LEU A 84 4.57 -19.46 14.46
C LEU A 84 4.64 -19.80 12.96
N THR A 85 3.71 -19.26 12.20
CA THR A 85 3.73 -19.25 10.74
C THR A 85 4.25 -17.91 10.24
N LEU A 86 5.32 -17.93 9.46
CA LEU A 86 5.92 -16.74 8.83
C LEU A 86 5.41 -16.60 7.39
N LEU A 87 5.12 -15.36 6.98
CA LEU A 87 4.67 -14.98 5.64
C LEU A 87 5.47 -13.78 5.14
N PRO A 88 5.45 -13.47 3.83
CA PRO A 88 5.83 -12.14 3.37
C PRO A 88 4.96 -11.08 4.07
N GLY A 89 5.48 -9.91 4.27
CA GLY A 89 4.67 -8.77 4.65
C GLY A 89 3.50 -8.60 3.66
N LEU A 90 2.31 -8.41 4.20
CA LEU A 90 1.11 -8.26 3.37
C LEU A 90 1.13 -6.92 2.64
N ILE A 91 0.56 -6.91 1.45
CA ILE A 91 0.45 -5.75 0.57
C ILE A 91 -1.03 -5.42 0.41
N ASP A 92 -1.42 -4.19 0.72
CA ASP A 92 -2.77 -3.66 0.47
C ASP A 92 -2.73 -2.75 -0.76
N ALA A 93 -3.43 -3.14 -1.83
CA ALA A 93 -3.42 -2.41 -3.10
C ALA A 93 -4.45 -1.26 -3.15
N HIS A 94 -5.25 -1.09 -2.09
CA HIS A 94 -6.27 -0.03 -2.00
C HIS A 94 -6.55 0.33 -0.55
N ASP A 95 -6.01 1.45 -0.11
CA ASP A 95 -6.12 1.98 1.25
C ASP A 95 -6.32 3.51 1.18
N HIS A 96 -6.77 4.13 2.28
CA HIS A 96 -6.93 5.57 2.44
C HIS A 96 -6.37 6.02 3.79
N LEU A 97 -5.03 5.95 3.97
CA LEU A 97 -4.37 6.20 5.25
C LEU A 97 -4.67 7.56 5.85
N ALA A 98 -4.90 8.57 5.01
CA ALA A 98 -5.21 9.92 5.49
C ALA A 98 -6.66 10.08 6.00
N TRP A 99 -7.55 9.15 5.71
CA TRP A 99 -8.94 9.26 6.15
C TRP A 99 -9.09 8.76 7.59
N HIS A 100 -9.58 9.63 8.47
CA HIS A 100 -9.62 9.39 9.91
C HIS A 100 -10.87 9.97 10.57
N PHE A 101 -11.07 9.65 11.84
CA PHE A 101 -12.03 10.35 12.69
C PHE A 101 -11.32 11.50 13.38
N ASN A 102 -11.95 12.69 13.37
CA ASN A 102 -11.44 13.89 14.05
C ASN A 102 -11.48 13.75 15.59
N PRO A 103 -10.96 14.69 16.36
CA PRO A 103 -11.00 14.64 17.83
C PRO A 103 -12.41 14.51 18.43
N GLN A 104 -13.46 14.93 17.71
CA GLN A 104 -14.85 14.77 18.12
C GLN A 104 -15.42 13.40 17.74
N GLY A 105 -14.61 12.50 17.18
CA GLY A 105 -15.00 11.16 16.75
C GLY A 105 -15.85 11.12 15.48
N ARG A 106 -15.88 12.20 14.69
CA ARG A 106 -16.60 12.30 13.43
C ARG A 106 -15.65 12.10 12.25
N TYR A 107 -16.18 11.53 11.15
CA TYR A 107 -15.38 11.37 9.94
C TYR A 107 -14.94 12.73 9.38
N HIS A 108 -13.64 12.94 9.29
CA HIS A 108 -13.03 14.15 8.76
C HIS A 108 -13.09 14.19 7.23
N GLY A 109 -12.39 13.30 6.54
CA GLY A 109 -12.43 13.15 5.08
C GLY A 109 -12.11 14.43 4.30
N GLY A 110 -11.23 15.31 4.83
CA GLY A 110 -10.86 16.59 4.20
C GLY A 110 -11.89 17.71 4.38
N ARG A 111 -12.75 17.64 5.41
CA ARG A 111 -13.75 18.67 5.74
C ARG A 111 -13.18 19.80 6.59
N GLU A 112 -13.81 20.97 6.49
CA GLU A 112 -13.67 22.04 7.49
C GLU A 112 -14.59 21.72 8.68
N ASP A 113 -14.01 21.17 9.78
CA ASP A 113 -14.75 20.78 11.00
C ASP A 113 -14.04 21.23 12.27
N GLY A 114 -13.06 22.14 12.14
CA GLY A 114 -12.30 22.69 13.26
C GLY A 114 -11.09 21.86 13.67
N GLU A 115 -10.80 20.74 12.97
CA GLU A 115 -9.57 20.00 13.18
C GLU A 115 -8.37 20.82 12.71
N THR A 116 -7.31 20.82 13.49
CA THR A 116 -6.04 21.45 13.11
C THR A 116 -5.21 20.49 12.23
N GLU A 117 -4.36 21.03 11.35
CA GLU A 117 -3.42 20.22 10.54
C GLU A 117 -2.55 19.30 11.41
N PHE A 118 -2.20 19.75 12.64
CA PHE A 118 -1.40 18.95 13.56
C PHE A 118 -2.18 17.75 14.12
N GLU A 119 -3.45 17.93 14.49
CA GLU A 119 -4.33 16.84 14.96
C GLU A 119 -4.53 15.82 13.83
N GLY A 120 -4.82 16.28 12.61
CA GLY A 120 -4.94 15.43 11.43
C GLY A 120 -3.65 14.64 11.16
N ALA A 121 -2.49 15.28 11.22
CA ALA A 121 -1.20 14.62 11.02
C ALA A 121 -0.96 13.50 12.06
N LEU A 122 -1.33 13.71 13.32
CA LEU A 122 -1.23 12.69 14.39
C LEU A 122 -2.18 11.51 14.11
N ALA A 123 -3.42 11.79 13.70
CA ALA A 123 -4.38 10.74 13.35
C ALA A 123 -3.90 9.89 12.18
N ILE A 124 -3.39 10.52 11.13
CA ILE A 124 -2.81 9.87 9.94
C ILE A 124 -1.60 8.99 10.31
N ALA A 125 -0.70 9.50 11.16
CA ALA A 125 0.44 8.73 11.67
C ALA A 125 -0.03 7.52 12.50
N GLY A 126 -1.08 7.68 13.30
CA GLY A 126 -1.75 6.61 14.04
C GLY A 126 -2.28 5.52 13.12
N ASN A 127 -2.97 5.89 12.03
CA ASN A 127 -3.47 4.96 11.01
C ASN A 127 -2.34 4.18 10.34
N ALA A 128 -1.26 4.87 9.94
CA ALA A 128 -0.09 4.22 9.33
C ALA A 128 0.56 3.20 10.27
N ASN A 129 0.74 3.55 11.55
CA ASN A 129 1.26 2.62 12.55
C ASN A 129 0.33 1.42 12.79
N ALA A 130 -0.99 1.64 12.90
CA ALA A 130 -1.97 0.58 13.06
C ALA A 130 -1.96 -0.39 11.88
N THR A 131 -1.93 0.13 10.66
CA THR A 131 -1.86 -0.65 9.41
C THR A 131 -0.60 -1.50 9.36
N LEU A 132 0.59 -0.94 9.68
CA LEU A 132 1.85 -1.69 9.74
C LEU A 132 1.78 -2.79 10.81
N ARG A 133 1.33 -2.47 12.02
CA ARG A 133 1.22 -3.45 13.12
C ARG A 133 0.18 -4.53 12.84
N GLY A 134 -0.82 -4.26 11.99
CA GLY A 134 -1.78 -5.23 11.45
C GLY A 134 -1.19 -6.19 10.41
N GLY A 135 0.09 -6.04 10.05
CA GLY A 135 0.79 -6.93 9.10
C GLY A 135 0.90 -6.41 7.67
N ILE A 136 0.36 -5.23 7.38
CA ILE A 136 0.50 -4.60 6.05
C ILE A 136 1.85 -3.86 6.01
N THR A 137 2.83 -4.40 5.31
CA THR A 137 4.15 -3.77 5.18
C THR A 137 4.28 -2.85 3.98
N THR A 138 3.38 -2.99 3.00
CA THR A 138 3.25 -2.11 1.84
C THR A 138 1.78 -1.77 1.62
N SER A 139 1.47 -0.50 1.41
CA SER A 139 0.12 0.01 1.17
C SER A 139 0.11 0.98 -0.01
N GLN A 140 -0.90 0.88 -0.85
CA GLN A 140 -1.20 1.85 -1.90
C GLN A 140 -2.37 2.73 -1.45
N SER A 141 -2.07 3.93 -0.94
CA SER A 141 -3.08 4.91 -0.51
C SER A 141 -3.59 5.71 -1.70
N LEU A 142 -4.91 5.69 -1.88
CA LEU A 142 -5.56 6.18 -3.10
C LEU A 142 -6.45 7.40 -2.83
N GLY A 143 -5.85 8.58 -2.64
CA GLY A 143 -6.69 9.75 -2.69
C GLY A 143 -6.43 10.91 -1.75
N SER A 144 -5.22 11.10 -1.25
CA SER A 144 -4.93 12.22 -0.37
C SER A 144 -3.57 12.87 -0.65
N PRO A 145 -3.49 14.21 -0.75
CA PRO A 145 -2.21 14.91 -0.86
C PRO A 145 -1.34 14.76 0.39
N GLU A 146 -1.93 14.51 1.56
CA GLU A 146 -1.28 14.27 2.85
C GLU A 146 -0.42 12.99 2.83
N ASP A 147 -0.67 12.08 1.91
CA ASP A 147 0.15 10.87 1.72
C ASP A 147 1.62 11.21 1.37
N LYS A 148 1.88 12.36 0.72
CA LYS A 148 3.24 12.76 0.33
C LYS A 148 4.14 13.03 1.52
N PRO A 149 3.79 13.92 2.48
CA PRO A 149 4.57 14.10 3.70
C PRO A 149 4.57 12.84 4.58
N LEU A 150 3.47 12.09 4.65
CA LEU A 150 3.40 10.82 5.38
C LEU A 150 4.43 9.82 4.83
N ARG A 151 4.49 9.62 3.51
CA ARG A 151 5.47 8.76 2.85
C ARG A 151 6.90 9.18 3.16
N ALA A 152 7.19 10.48 3.12
CA ALA A 152 8.51 11.00 3.43
C ALA A 152 8.91 10.73 4.88
N ALA A 153 8.02 10.95 5.84
CA ALA A 153 8.26 10.68 7.26
C ALA A 153 8.48 9.18 7.55
N ILE A 154 7.70 8.31 6.91
CA ILE A 154 7.89 6.84 7.02
C ILE A 154 9.22 6.41 6.38
N ALA A 155 9.59 6.96 5.23
CA ALA A 155 10.83 6.63 4.53
C ALA A 155 12.08 7.10 5.30
N ALA A 156 11.96 8.20 6.04
CA ALA A 156 12.99 8.74 6.93
C ALA A 156 13.03 8.07 8.33
N ASP A 157 12.24 7.01 8.55
CA ASP A 157 12.08 6.33 9.86
C ASP A 157 11.66 7.25 11.02
N GLN A 158 11.04 8.40 10.72
CA GLN A 158 10.53 9.34 11.73
C GLN A 158 9.26 8.81 12.40
N ILE A 159 8.44 8.08 11.64
CA ILE A 159 7.23 7.42 12.15
C ILE A 159 7.14 5.99 11.61
N PRO A 160 6.54 5.05 12.38
CA PRO A 160 6.26 3.71 11.87
C PRO A 160 5.08 3.73 10.89
N GLY A 161 5.22 3.01 9.78
CA GLY A 161 4.15 2.85 8.77
C GLY A 161 4.56 1.88 7.67
N PRO A 162 3.63 1.45 6.81
CA PRO A 162 3.94 0.61 5.65
C PRO A 162 4.80 1.38 4.63
N ARG A 163 5.45 0.67 3.72
CA ARG A 163 5.96 1.30 2.48
C ARG A 163 4.77 1.86 1.74
N LEU A 164 4.74 3.17 1.54
CA LEU A 164 3.59 3.87 1.02
C LEU A 164 3.77 4.23 -0.45
N LEU A 165 2.85 3.76 -1.29
CA LEU A 165 2.59 4.24 -2.64
C LEU A 165 1.36 5.16 -2.59
N THR A 166 1.35 6.22 -3.37
CA THR A 166 0.22 7.18 -3.34
C THR A 166 -0.18 7.66 -4.71
N SER A 167 -1.48 7.91 -4.88
CA SER A 167 -2.04 8.61 -6.04
C SER A 167 -2.06 10.12 -5.88
N LEU A 168 -1.78 10.63 -4.69
CA LEU A 168 -2.05 12.02 -4.32
C LEU A 168 -3.53 12.36 -4.58
N THR A 169 -3.83 13.53 -5.12
CA THR A 169 -5.21 13.95 -5.42
C THR A 169 -5.79 13.15 -6.59
N PRO A 170 -6.91 12.44 -6.40
CA PRO A 170 -7.56 11.67 -7.46
C PRO A 170 -8.22 12.56 -8.52
N LEU A 171 -8.55 11.98 -9.66
CA LEU A 171 -9.23 12.62 -10.77
C LEU A 171 -10.64 12.04 -10.95
N SER A 172 -11.56 12.84 -11.45
CA SER A 172 -12.96 12.47 -11.70
C SER A 172 -13.51 13.16 -12.95
N GLU A 173 -14.78 12.96 -13.23
CA GLU A 173 -15.50 13.66 -14.29
C GLU A 173 -15.46 15.19 -14.14
N ARG A 174 -15.29 15.68 -12.89
CA ARG A 174 -15.24 17.12 -12.57
C ARG A 174 -13.84 17.72 -12.77
N SER A 175 -12.84 16.91 -12.96
CA SER A 175 -11.46 17.38 -13.14
C SER A 175 -11.24 18.09 -14.48
N GLY A 176 -12.17 17.96 -15.41
CA GLY A 176 -12.15 18.66 -16.69
C GLY A 176 -12.26 17.73 -17.91
N GLY A 177 -12.09 18.29 -19.10
CA GLY A 177 -12.10 17.54 -20.36
C GLY A 177 -10.84 16.69 -20.57
N PRO A 178 -10.79 15.92 -21.67
CA PRO A 178 -9.69 15.00 -21.97
C PRO A 178 -8.31 15.64 -21.92
N ASP A 179 -8.13 16.83 -22.46
CA ASP A 179 -6.83 17.51 -22.48
C ASP A 179 -6.40 17.99 -21.08
N THR A 180 -7.34 18.48 -20.29
CA THR A 180 -7.10 18.85 -18.90
C THR A 180 -6.68 17.62 -18.08
N LEU A 181 -7.35 16.48 -18.29
CA LEU A 181 -7.00 15.22 -17.60
C LEU A 181 -5.57 14.77 -17.96
N ARG A 182 -5.13 14.88 -19.22
CA ARG A 182 -3.72 14.60 -19.61
C ARG A 182 -2.76 15.51 -18.86
N GLN A 183 -3.06 16.79 -18.75
CA GLN A 183 -2.22 17.76 -18.04
C GLN A 183 -2.15 17.40 -16.54
N LEU A 184 -3.28 17.09 -15.92
CA LEU A 184 -3.36 16.69 -14.50
C LEU A 184 -2.60 15.40 -14.23
N VAL A 185 -2.66 14.41 -15.11
CA VAL A 185 -1.87 13.17 -15.00
C VAL A 185 -0.37 13.47 -14.97
N ARG A 186 0.12 14.33 -15.89
CA ARG A 186 1.53 14.77 -15.88
C ARG A 186 1.87 15.50 -14.59
N GLN A 187 1.01 16.41 -14.16
CA GLN A 187 1.19 17.12 -12.89
C GLN A 187 1.31 16.18 -11.71
N ARG A 188 0.43 15.15 -11.59
CA ARG A 188 0.53 14.14 -10.52
C ARG A 188 1.87 13.39 -10.57
N LYS A 189 2.34 13.05 -11.80
CA LYS A 189 3.67 12.46 -11.98
C LYS A 189 4.78 13.35 -11.44
N ASP A 190 4.77 14.62 -11.78
CA ASP A 190 5.78 15.61 -11.37
C ASP A 190 5.72 15.87 -9.84
N GLU A 191 4.53 15.82 -9.25
CA GLU A 191 4.31 15.90 -7.79
C GLU A 191 4.81 14.65 -7.04
N GLY A 192 5.09 13.56 -7.77
CA GLY A 192 5.64 12.31 -7.25
C GLY A 192 4.59 11.26 -6.91
N ALA A 193 3.44 11.26 -7.60
CA ALA A 193 2.49 10.15 -7.52
C ALA A 193 3.11 8.86 -8.09
N ASP A 194 2.78 7.72 -7.48
CA ASP A 194 3.19 6.37 -7.91
C ASP A 194 2.15 5.72 -8.83
N VAL A 195 0.93 6.27 -8.82
CA VAL A 195 -0.24 5.75 -9.51
C VAL A 195 -1.24 6.87 -9.75
N ILE A 196 -2.09 6.76 -10.77
CA ILE A 196 -3.22 7.68 -10.99
C ILE A 196 -4.51 7.03 -10.50
N LYS A 197 -5.22 7.68 -9.58
CA LYS A 197 -6.57 7.28 -9.13
C LYS A 197 -7.64 8.04 -9.91
N LEU A 198 -8.61 7.30 -10.43
CA LEU A 198 -9.78 7.82 -11.15
C LEU A 198 -11.07 7.39 -10.45
N PHE A 199 -12.04 8.27 -10.36
CA PHE A 199 -13.41 7.97 -9.98
C PHE A 199 -14.30 7.94 -11.24
N ALA A 200 -14.49 6.75 -11.83
CA ALA A 200 -15.24 6.58 -13.08
C ALA A 200 -16.74 6.37 -12.87
N SER A 201 -17.17 6.12 -11.65
CA SER A 201 -18.57 5.94 -11.29
C SER A 201 -18.94 6.68 -10.01
N LYS A 202 -20.23 6.86 -9.78
CA LYS A 202 -20.75 7.21 -8.47
C LYS A 202 -20.41 6.15 -7.44
N SER A 203 -20.41 6.54 -6.16
CA SER A 203 -20.32 5.63 -5.03
C SER A 203 -21.47 4.60 -5.05
N ILE A 204 -21.25 3.45 -4.40
CA ILE A 204 -22.32 2.47 -4.15
C ILE A 204 -23.51 3.08 -3.40
N ARG A 205 -23.27 4.10 -2.56
CA ARG A 205 -24.31 4.86 -1.84
C ARG A 205 -25.27 5.60 -2.78
N GLU A 206 -24.82 5.86 -4.01
CA GLU A 206 -25.55 6.60 -5.04
C GLU A 206 -25.87 5.74 -6.27
N GLY A 207 -25.76 4.41 -6.15
CA GLY A 207 -26.13 3.44 -7.18
C GLY A 207 -25.03 3.11 -8.22
N GLY A 208 -23.82 3.66 -8.10
CA GLY A 208 -22.65 3.21 -8.86
C GLY A 208 -22.63 3.48 -10.37
N ALA A 209 -23.53 4.35 -10.90
CA ALA A 209 -23.59 4.65 -12.33
C ALA A 209 -22.31 5.33 -12.82
N GLN A 210 -21.93 5.08 -14.09
CA GLN A 210 -20.77 5.71 -14.73
C GLN A 210 -20.90 7.24 -14.73
N THR A 211 -19.79 7.93 -14.42
CA THR A 211 -19.72 9.41 -14.42
C THR A 211 -18.69 9.94 -15.42
N MET A 212 -17.49 9.36 -15.48
CA MET A 212 -16.50 9.75 -16.48
C MET A 212 -16.91 9.26 -17.87
N THR A 213 -16.73 10.10 -18.89
CA THR A 213 -16.94 9.69 -20.27
C THR A 213 -15.83 8.74 -20.75
N ASN A 214 -16.08 8.01 -21.82
CA ASN A 214 -15.09 7.13 -22.44
C ASN A 214 -13.84 7.91 -22.86
N GLU A 215 -14.01 9.12 -23.42
CA GLU A 215 -12.93 10.01 -23.87
C GLU A 215 -12.08 10.49 -22.68
N GLN A 216 -12.71 10.78 -21.53
CA GLN A 216 -12.01 11.14 -20.31
C GLN A 216 -11.15 9.96 -19.80
N LEU A 217 -11.70 8.75 -19.77
CA LEU A 217 -10.97 7.54 -19.36
C LEU A 217 -9.81 7.22 -20.31
N ILE A 218 -10.04 7.29 -21.63
CA ILE A 218 -9.01 7.09 -22.65
C ILE A 218 -7.86 8.10 -22.47
N ALA A 219 -8.22 9.37 -22.24
CA ALA A 219 -7.23 10.42 -22.03
C ALA A 219 -6.38 10.18 -20.75
N ALA A 220 -7.05 9.92 -19.62
CA ALA A 220 -6.37 9.75 -18.33
C ALA A 220 -5.53 8.46 -18.27
N CYS A 221 -6.10 7.30 -18.65
CA CYS A 221 -5.36 6.02 -18.60
C CYS A 221 -4.28 5.94 -19.68
N GLY A 222 -4.54 6.49 -20.88
CA GLY A 222 -3.54 6.57 -21.95
C GLY A 222 -2.35 7.43 -21.55
N GLU A 223 -2.58 8.60 -20.96
CA GLU A 223 -1.52 9.50 -20.50
C GLU A 223 -0.77 8.88 -19.29
N ALA A 224 -1.47 8.26 -18.34
CA ALA A 224 -0.83 7.57 -17.22
C ALA A 224 0.20 6.54 -17.75
N LYS A 225 -0.20 5.72 -18.72
CA LYS A 225 0.68 4.75 -19.37
C LYS A 225 1.85 5.42 -20.09
N ALA A 226 1.60 6.54 -20.79
CA ALA A 226 2.64 7.28 -21.52
C ALA A 226 3.73 7.85 -20.61
N VAL A 227 3.36 8.28 -19.39
CA VAL A 227 4.31 8.78 -18.39
C VAL A 227 4.85 7.69 -17.45
N GLY A 228 4.56 6.42 -17.72
CA GLY A 228 5.05 5.26 -16.96
C GLY A 228 4.36 5.05 -15.63
N LEU A 229 3.12 5.53 -15.46
CA LEU A 229 2.29 5.29 -14.28
C LEU A 229 1.21 4.26 -14.55
N ARG A 230 0.84 3.51 -13.51
CA ARG A 230 -0.37 2.69 -13.47
C ARG A 230 -1.59 3.59 -13.25
N SER A 231 -2.77 3.10 -13.63
CA SER A 231 -4.05 3.76 -13.34
C SER A 231 -4.98 2.81 -12.60
N VAL A 232 -5.62 3.31 -11.54
CA VAL A 232 -6.52 2.57 -10.66
C VAL A 232 -7.88 3.28 -10.66
N VAL A 233 -8.94 2.53 -10.95
CA VAL A 233 -10.24 3.10 -11.29
C VAL A 233 -11.33 2.60 -10.35
N HIS A 234 -11.92 3.49 -9.55
CA HIS A 234 -13.18 3.24 -8.86
C HIS A 234 -14.31 3.08 -9.89
N ALA A 235 -14.88 1.89 -10.00
CA ALA A 235 -15.95 1.58 -10.94
C ALA A 235 -16.88 0.51 -10.39
N HIS A 236 -18.17 0.84 -10.15
CA HIS A 236 -19.15 -0.11 -9.63
C HIS A 236 -20.00 -0.76 -10.72
N SER A 237 -20.41 0.00 -11.75
CA SER A 237 -21.28 -0.54 -12.82
C SER A 237 -20.50 -1.29 -13.90
N ALA A 238 -21.15 -2.23 -14.55
CA ALA A 238 -20.57 -2.97 -15.68
C ALA A 238 -20.13 -2.03 -16.83
N GLU A 239 -20.85 -0.92 -17.05
CA GLU A 239 -20.52 0.09 -18.05
C GLU A 239 -19.21 0.78 -17.71
N SER A 240 -19.06 1.30 -16.47
CA SER A 240 -17.84 1.99 -16.02
C SER A 240 -16.62 1.08 -16.01
N MET A 241 -16.80 -0.20 -15.62
CA MET A 241 -15.72 -1.19 -15.67
C MET A 241 -15.30 -1.50 -17.11
N ARG A 242 -16.27 -1.69 -18.02
CA ARG A 242 -16.01 -1.89 -19.45
C ARG A 242 -15.28 -0.70 -20.05
N ALA A 243 -15.76 0.51 -19.78
CA ALA A 243 -15.15 1.75 -20.27
C ALA A 243 -13.69 1.88 -19.82
N ALA A 244 -13.40 1.63 -18.52
CA ALA A 244 -12.06 1.66 -17.97
C ALA A 244 -11.15 0.58 -18.59
N ALA A 245 -11.64 -0.66 -18.76
CA ALA A 245 -10.89 -1.74 -19.39
C ALA A 245 -10.57 -1.44 -20.86
N MET A 246 -11.51 -0.90 -21.61
CA MET A 246 -11.33 -0.50 -23.01
C MET A 246 -10.39 0.70 -23.18
N ALA A 247 -10.35 1.60 -22.19
CA ALA A 247 -9.42 2.71 -22.12
C ALA A 247 -7.97 2.29 -21.76
N GLY A 248 -7.75 1.02 -21.41
CA GLY A 248 -6.42 0.49 -21.06
C GLY A 248 -5.97 0.84 -19.66
N CYS A 249 -6.89 1.09 -18.74
CA CYS A 249 -6.60 1.29 -17.33
C CYS A 249 -6.03 0.00 -16.72
N SER A 250 -5.15 0.11 -15.71
CA SER A 250 -4.36 -1.02 -15.19
C SER A 250 -5.11 -1.88 -14.18
N GLN A 251 -5.98 -1.24 -13.36
CA GLN A 251 -6.66 -1.89 -12.24
C GLN A 251 -8.05 -1.28 -12.05
N ILE A 252 -9.02 -2.09 -11.68
CA ILE A 252 -10.40 -1.69 -11.38
C ILE A 252 -10.73 -2.11 -9.96
N GLU A 253 -11.35 -1.18 -9.21
CA GLU A 253 -11.76 -1.33 -7.82
C GLU A 253 -13.26 -1.60 -7.71
N HIS A 254 -13.66 -2.31 -6.66
CA HIS A 254 -15.03 -2.59 -6.22
C HIS A 254 -15.84 -3.49 -7.15
N GLY A 255 -16.37 -2.96 -8.25
CA GLY A 255 -17.09 -3.74 -9.25
C GLY A 255 -18.34 -4.46 -8.76
N VAL A 256 -19.08 -3.92 -7.77
CA VAL A 256 -20.21 -4.62 -7.13
C VAL A 256 -21.29 -5.09 -8.12
N PHE A 257 -21.45 -4.38 -9.24
CA PHE A 257 -22.40 -4.70 -10.30
C PHE A 257 -21.72 -5.30 -11.55
N ALA A 258 -20.55 -5.93 -11.39
CA ALA A 258 -19.89 -6.63 -12.48
C ALA A 258 -20.78 -7.75 -13.04
N THR A 259 -20.77 -7.89 -14.38
CA THR A 259 -21.38 -9.03 -15.06
C THR A 259 -20.32 -10.03 -15.50
N PRO A 260 -20.70 -11.31 -15.77
CA PRO A 260 -19.75 -12.30 -16.27
C PRO A 260 -18.98 -11.86 -17.52
N GLU A 261 -19.65 -11.12 -18.43
CA GLU A 261 -19.05 -10.60 -19.67
C GLU A 261 -17.97 -9.57 -19.37
N VAL A 262 -18.19 -8.69 -18.38
CA VAL A 262 -17.22 -7.68 -17.98
C VAL A 262 -16.04 -8.36 -17.26
N LEU A 263 -16.28 -9.31 -16.36
CA LEU A 263 -15.19 -10.06 -15.70
C LEU A 263 -14.31 -10.79 -16.72
N LYS A 264 -14.92 -11.41 -17.75
CA LYS A 264 -14.19 -12.02 -18.86
C LYS A 264 -13.38 -10.99 -19.64
N LEU A 265 -13.94 -9.82 -19.93
CA LEU A 265 -13.21 -8.73 -20.59
C LEU A 265 -12.00 -8.28 -19.79
N LEU A 266 -12.10 -8.16 -18.45
CA LEU A 266 -10.98 -7.82 -17.59
C LEU A 266 -9.85 -8.86 -17.69
N ALA A 267 -10.22 -10.15 -17.68
CA ALA A 267 -9.26 -11.25 -17.84
C ALA A 267 -8.56 -11.18 -19.22
N GLU A 268 -9.31 -11.01 -20.30
CA GLU A 268 -8.78 -10.91 -21.68
C GLU A 268 -7.84 -9.69 -21.84
N ARG A 269 -8.15 -8.58 -21.18
CA ARG A 269 -7.37 -7.34 -21.19
C ARG A 269 -6.23 -7.32 -20.17
N LYS A 270 -6.11 -8.37 -19.32
CA LYS A 270 -5.13 -8.46 -18.23
C LYS A 270 -5.22 -7.28 -17.25
N VAL A 271 -6.42 -6.78 -17.02
CA VAL A 271 -6.70 -5.76 -16.02
C VAL A 271 -6.77 -6.43 -14.65
N TYR A 272 -6.05 -5.89 -13.67
CA TYR A 272 -6.19 -6.35 -12.29
C TYR A 272 -7.55 -5.93 -11.74
N PHE A 273 -8.15 -6.80 -10.96
CA PHE A 273 -9.45 -6.55 -10.35
C PHE A 273 -9.34 -6.65 -8.83
N ASP A 274 -9.72 -5.60 -8.13
CA ASP A 274 -9.68 -5.48 -6.67
C ASP A 274 -11.08 -5.30 -6.08
N PRO A 275 -11.84 -6.37 -5.91
CA PRO A 275 -13.15 -6.34 -5.28
C PRO A 275 -13.05 -6.40 -3.76
N GLN A 276 -13.80 -5.54 -3.06
CA GLN A 276 -14.01 -5.62 -1.61
C GLN A 276 -15.27 -6.44 -1.32
N VAL A 277 -15.16 -7.38 -0.36
CA VAL A 277 -16.25 -8.27 0.02
C VAL A 277 -17.01 -7.76 1.24
N CYS A 278 -16.30 -7.26 2.27
CA CYS A 278 -16.99 -6.90 3.49
C CYS A 278 -16.39 -5.78 4.32
N LEU A 279 -15.06 -5.66 4.46
CA LEU A 279 -14.47 -4.79 5.49
C LEU A 279 -14.99 -3.36 5.40
N VAL A 280 -14.89 -2.73 4.24
CA VAL A 280 -15.28 -1.33 4.05
C VAL A 280 -16.78 -1.13 4.34
N PHE A 281 -17.64 -2.03 3.87
CA PHE A 281 -19.08 -1.94 4.11
C PHE A 281 -19.41 -2.08 5.59
N ARG A 282 -18.91 -3.13 6.24
CA ARG A 282 -19.12 -3.36 7.68
C ARG A 282 -18.58 -2.20 8.51
N ASN A 283 -17.39 -1.68 8.17
CA ASN A 283 -16.81 -0.54 8.86
C ASN A 283 -17.72 0.69 8.83
N TYR A 284 -18.31 1.00 7.68
CA TYR A 284 -19.25 2.11 7.58
C TYR A 284 -20.52 1.86 8.41
N LEU A 285 -21.07 0.66 8.38
CA LEU A 285 -22.28 0.29 9.13
C LEU A 285 -22.02 0.31 10.65
N ASP A 286 -20.92 -0.27 11.11
CA ASP A 286 -20.52 -0.33 12.52
C ASP A 286 -20.23 1.08 13.08
N ASN A 287 -19.72 1.99 12.25
CA ASN A 287 -19.40 3.36 12.62
C ASN A 287 -20.43 4.37 12.10
N ARG A 288 -21.66 3.94 11.77
CA ARG A 288 -22.70 4.78 11.16
C ARG A 288 -22.83 6.15 11.82
N ALA A 289 -22.90 6.20 13.17
CA ALA A 289 -23.05 7.46 13.90
C ALA A 289 -21.92 8.47 13.66
N LYS A 290 -20.71 7.98 13.34
CA LYS A 290 -19.55 8.84 13.06
C LYS A 290 -19.56 9.43 11.65
N TYR A 291 -20.24 8.76 10.72
CA TYR A 291 -20.37 9.18 9.31
C TYR A 291 -21.66 9.91 9.01
N GLN A 292 -22.76 9.59 9.72
CA GLN A 292 -24.13 10.06 9.44
C GLN A 292 -24.20 11.58 9.25
N GLY A 293 -24.81 12.02 8.14
CA GLY A 293 -24.98 13.43 7.80
C GLY A 293 -23.81 14.10 7.08
N ILE A 294 -22.76 13.34 6.75
CA ILE A 294 -21.59 13.84 6.01
C ILE A 294 -21.70 13.41 4.55
N GLY A 295 -21.81 14.36 3.62
CA GLY A 295 -21.94 14.06 2.20
C GLY A 295 -23.10 13.07 1.91
N ASN A 296 -22.82 11.99 1.22
CA ASN A 296 -23.80 10.95 0.89
C ASN A 296 -23.91 9.82 1.94
N TYR A 297 -23.33 10.01 3.14
CA TYR A 297 -23.55 9.12 4.29
C TYR A 297 -24.85 9.48 5.01
N ASN A 298 -25.96 9.19 4.38
CA ASN A 298 -27.32 9.37 4.87
C ASN A 298 -28.05 8.02 4.93
N ASP A 299 -29.29 7.99 5.39
CA ASP A 299 -30.05 6.76 5.56
C ASP A 299 -30.17 5.94 4.26
N SER A 300 -30.39 6.60 3.12
CA SER A 300 -30.43 5.94 1.81
C SER A 300 -29.08 5.34 1.41
N GLY A 301 -28.00 6.06 1.70
CA GLY A 301 -26.62 5.59 1.45
C GLY A 301 -26.29 4.36 2.28
N PHE A 302 -26.62 4.36 3.59
CA PHE A 302 -26.42 3.20 4.46
C PHE A 302 -27.26 2.00 4.02
N ALA A 303 -28.53 2.21 3.68
CA ALA A 303 -29.39 1.16 3.13
C ALA A 303 -28.83 0.59 1.81
N SER A 304 -28.19 1.41 0.99
CA SER A 304 -27.53 0.94 -0.23
C SER A 304 -26.29 0.09 0.06
N MET A 305 -25.50 0.43 1.08
CA MET A 305 -24.35 -0.38 1.53
C MET A 305 -24.80 -1.72 2.12
N GLU A 306 -25.87 -1.75 2.93
CA GLU A 306 -26.46 -3.00 3.44
C GLU A 306 -26.87 -3.95 2.31
N ARG A 307 -27.54 -3.42 1.27
CA ARG A 307 -27.92 -4.20 0.08
C ARG A 307 -26.72 -4.65 -0.74
N ALA A 308 -25.62 -3.89 -0.72
CA ALA A 308 -24.42 -4.20 -1.50
C ALA A 308 -23.62 -5.41 -0.94
N LEU A 309 -23.64 -5.64 0.36
CA LEU A 309 -22.89 -6.74 1.00
C LEU A 309 -23.12 -8.11 0.34
N PRO A 310 -24.35 -8.62 0.21
CA PRO A 310 -24.58 -9.92 -0.43
C PRO A 310 -24.23 -9.89 -1.93
N LEU A 311 -24.37 -8.73 -2.59
CA LEU A 311 -24.01 -8.58 -4.00
C LEU A 311 -22.50 -8.63 -4.19
N ALA A 312 -21.73 -7.96 -3.33
CA ALA A 312 -20.27 -7.98 -3.35
C ALA A 312 -19.72 -9.42 -3.16
N ALA A 313 -20.26 -10.17 -2.20
CA ALA A 313 -19.87 -11.56 -1.99
C ALA A 313 -20.26 -12.47 -3.18
N LYS A 314 -21.42 -12.25 -3.82
CA LYS A 314 -21.82 -12.96 -5.03
C LYS A 314 -20.88 -12.65 -6.20
N MET A 315 -20.64 -11.36 -6.46
CA MET A 315 -19.76 -10.87 -7.51
C MET A 315 -18.34 -11.43 -7.30
N PHE A 316 -17.82 -11.42 -6.07
CA PHE A 316 -16.48 -11.94 -5.75
C PHE A 316 -16.36 -13.43 -6.12
N ARG A 317 -17.37 -14.26 -5.79
CA ARG A 317 -17.39 -15.68 -6.21
C ARG A 317 -17.32 -15.83 -7.73
N GLN A 318 -18.00 -14.98 -8.48
CA GLN A 318 -17.92 -14.97 -9.96
C GLN A 318 -16.53 -14.54 -10.43
N ALA A 319 -15.93 -13.53 -9.80
CA ALA A 319 -14.61 -13.04 -10.14
C ALA A 319 -13.53 -14.12 -9.97
N ILE A 320 -13.46 -14.79 -8.81
CA ILE A 320 -12.47 -15.86 -8.57
C ILE A 320 -12.71 -17.11 -9.42
N ALA A 321 -13.94 -17.31 -9.93
CA ALA A 321 -14.28 -18.39 -10.84
C ALA A 321 -14.01 -18.04 -12.32
N THR A 322 -13.69 -16.76 -12.65
CA THR A 322 -13.43 -16.32 -14.01
C THR A 322 -12.00 -16.70 -14.44
N PRO A 323 -11.82 -17.58 -15.44
CA PRO A 323 -10.50 -18.03 -15.85
C PRO A 323 -9.59 -16.88 -16.33
N GLY A 324 -8.37 -16.83 -15.80
CA GLY A 324 -7.36 -15.84 -16.20
C GLY A 324 -7.55 -14.44 -15.60
N LEU A 325 -8.58 -14.19 -14.79
CA LEU A 325 -8.75 -12.92 -14.09
C LEU A 325 -7.81 -12.83 -12.88
N ASN A 326 -6.99 -11.78 -12.84
CA ASN A 326 -6.13 -11.50 -11.70
C ASN A 326 -6.91 -10.73 -10.63
N VAL A 327 -7.41 -11.46 -9.62
CA VAL A 327 -8.14 -10.89 -8.48
C VAL A 327 -7.13 -10.55 -7.39
N VAL A 328 -6.79 -9.27 -7.27
CA VAL A 328 -5.86 -8.73 -6.29
C VAL A 328 -6.55 -8.40 -4.98
N TYR A 329 -5.77 -8.02 -3.96
CA TYR A 329 -6.26 -7.70 -2.62
C TYR A 329 -6.06 -6.24 -2.31
N GLY A 330 -7.13 -5.54 -2.02
CA GLY A 330 -7.19 -4.24 -1.40
C GLY A 330 -8.39 -4.16 -0.48
N THR A 331 -8.32 -3.28 0.50
CA THR A 331 -9.32 -3.22 1.57
C THR A 331 -10.29 -2.06 1.44
N ASP A 332 -9.88 -1.00 0.74
CA ASP A 332 -10.54 0.30 0.82
C ASP A 332 -10.66 0.78 2.28
N ALA A 333 -9.59 0.53 3.08
CA ALA A 333 -9.60 0.88 4.50
C ALA A 333 -9.68 2.39 4.66
N VAL A 334 -10.70 2.81 5.38
CA VAL A 334 -11.05 4.21 5.69
C VAL A 334 -11.06 4.42 7.20
N ALA A 335 -11.43 5.60 7.67
CA ALA A 335 -11.56 5.89 9.10
C ALA A 335 -12.24 4.75 9.89
N GLY A 336 -11.55 4.21 10.89
CA GLY A 336 -12.01 3.10 11.72
C GLY A 336 -11.67 1.69 11.20
N ALA A 337 -11.10 1.55 10.00
CA ALA A 337 -10.72 0.26 9.43
C ALA A 337 -9.20 -0.02 9.49
N HIS A 338 -8.37 1.01 9.71
CA HIS A 338 -6.91 0.87 9.75
C HIS A 338 -6.45 -0.10 10.83
N GLY A 339 -5.53 -1.00 10.48
CA GLY A 339 -5.08 -2.09 11.35
C GLY A 339 -5.99 -3.32 11.35
N ARG A 340 -7.17 -3.25 10.72
CA ARG A 340 -8.13 -4.34 10.53
C ARG A 340 -8.09 -4.93 9.12
N ASN A 341 -7.14 -4.50 8.28
CA ASN A 341 -7.04 -4.84 6.86
C ASN A 341 -7.19 -6.35 6.59
N VAL A 342 -6.61 -7.21 7.42
CA VAL A 342 -6.71 -8.68 7.26
C VAL A 342 -8.15 -9.23 7.36
N GLU A 343 -9.10 -8.45 7.89
CA GLU A 343 -10.50 -8.86 7.96
C GLU A 343 -11.11 -9.04 6.56
N GLU A 344 -10.65 -8.27 5.59
CA GLU A 344 -11.07 -8.46 4.20
C GLU A 344 -10.64 -9.82 3.65
N LEU A 345 -9.41 -10.31 3.98
CA LEU A 345 -8.98 -11.67 3.62
C LEU A 345 -9.85 -12.74 4.27
N VAL A 346 -10.23 -12.53 5.55
CA VAL A 346 -11.16 -13.43 6.25
C VAL A 346 -12.51 -13.48 5.52
N CYS A 347 -13.06 -12.33 5.13
CA CYS A 347 -14.31 -12.27 4.37
C CYS A 347 -14.23 -12.93 3.00
N ARG A 348 -13.13 -12.72 2.28
CA ARG A 348 -12.90 -13.34 0.96
C ARG A 348 -12.95 -14.86 1.04
N VAL A 349 -12.43 -15.44 2.13
CA VAL A 349 -12.49 -16.89 2.35
C VAL A 349 -13.88 -17.34 2.84
N ARG A 350 -14.41 -16.70 3.89
CA ARG A 350 -15.65 -17.15 4.55
C ARG A 350 -16.90 -16.85 3.75
N ASP A 351 -17.00 -15.62 3.25
CA ASP A 351 -18.20 -15.12 2.56
C ASP A 351 -18.05 -15.24 1.03
N GLY A 352 -16.81 -15.08 0.55
CA GLY A 352 -16.43 -15.12 -0.87
C GLY A 352 -16.08 -16.51 -1.41
N GLY A 353 -15.74 -17.48 -0.54
CA GLY A 353 -15.41 -18.84 -0.95
C GLY A 353 -14.02 -19.02 -1.58
N GLN A 354 -13.13 -18.03 -1.43
CA GLN A 354 -11.75 -18.12 -1.87
C GLN A 354 -10.98 -19.13 -1.00
N LYS A 355 -10.07 -19.91 -1.60
CA LYS A 355 -9.19 -20.78 -0.81
C LYS A 355 -8.22 -19.93 0.03
N PRO A 356 -7.92 -20.31 1.29
CA PRO A 356 -7.05 -19.52 2.15
C PRO A 356 -5.68 -19.18 1.53
N MET A 357 -5.03 -20.15 0.87
CA MET A 357 -3.73 -19.92 0.22
C MET A 357 -3.83 -18.94 -0.96
N ASP A 358 -4.92 -18.98 -1.75
CA ASP A 358 -5.15 -18.05 -2.85
C ASP A 358 -5.40 -16.64 -2.32
N ALA A 359 -6.09 -16.50 -1.17
CA ALA A 359 -6.27 -15.22 -0.50
C ALA A 359 -4.93 -14.65 -0.02
N ILE A 360 -4.05 -15.47 0.58
CA ILE A 360 -2.71 -15.05 0.98
C ILE A 360 -1.88 -14.64 -0.24
N THR A 361 -1.93 -15.42 -1.32
CA THR A 361 -1.21 -15.11 -2.57
C THR A 361 -1.69 -13.80 -3.18
N SER A 362 -3.00 -13.48 -3.11
CA SER A 362 -3.54 -12.22 -3.60
C SER A 362 -2.99 -11.00 -2.84
N ALA A 363 -2.76 -11.15 -1.52
CA ALA A 363 -2.21 -10.10 -0.65
C ALA A 363 -0.66 -10.08 -0.60
N THR A 364 0.01 -10.92 -1.37
CA THR A 364 1.48 -11.04 -1.38
C THR A 364 2.03 -10.98 -2.80
N SER A 365 2.33 -12.12 -3.44
CA SER A 365 3.01 -12.13 -4.74
C SER A 365 2.17 -11.53 -5.87
N LEU A 366 0.85 -11.73 -5.89
CA LEU A 366 -0.01 -11.16 -6.92
C LEU A 366 -0.12 -9.63 -6.79
N ASN A 367 -0.28 -9.12 -5.57
CA ASN A 367 -0.23 -7.67 -5.34
C ASN A 367 1.13 -7.07 -5.69
N ALA A 368 2.24 -7.75 -5.35
CA ALA A 368 3.56 -7.30 -5.75
C ALA A 368 3.69 -7.17 -7.28
N GLN A 369 3.09 -8.09 -8.04
CA GLN A 369 3.02 -8.01 -9.51
C GLN A 369 2.16 -6.83 -9.97
N ALA A 370 0.96 -6.67 -9.39
CA ALA A 370 0.05 -5.57 -9.73
C ALA A 370 0.67 -4.20 -9.45
N LEU A 371 1.46 -4.07 -8.38
CA LEU A 371 2.17 -2.85 -8.04
C LEU A 371 3.48 -2.64 -8.82
N GLY A 372 3.92 -3.60 -9.64
CA GLY A 372 5.20 -3.54 -10.36
C GLY A 372 6.42 -3.72 -9.45
N MET A 373 6.25 -4.37 -8.30
CA MET A 373 7.28 -4.56 -7.27
C MET A 373 7.67 -6.04 -7.06
N ALA A 374 7.29 -6.92 -7.98
CA ALA A 374 7.50 -8.36 -7.85
C ALA A 374 8.99 -8.74 -7.68
N ASP A 375 9.92 -7.98 -8.23
CA ASP A 375 11.36 -8.23 -8.07
C ASP A 375 11.85 -8.04 -6.63
N SER A 376 11.15 -7.22 -5.84
CA SER A 376 11.57 -6.86 -4.49
C SER A 376 10.66 -7.40 -3.38
N LEU A 377 9.39 -7.64 -3.64
CA LEU A 377 8.36 -7.92 -2.64
C LEU A 377 7.53 -9.17 -2.97
N GLY A 378 6.63 -9.50 -2.07
CA GLY A 378 5.55 -10.48 -2.26
C GLY A 378 5.95 -11.93 -2.06
N SER A 379 7.22 -12.22 -1.78
CA SER A 379 7.63 -13.59 -1.46
C SER A 379 8.80 -13.66 -0.47
N VAL A 380 8.85 -14.75 0.30
CA VAL A 380 9.99 -15.07 1.17
C VAL A 380 11.01 -15.85 0.34
N ALA A 381 11.92 -15.14 -0.30
CA ALA A 381 12.94 -15.72 -1.18
C ALA A 381 14.24 -14.91 -1.14
N PRO A 382 15.40 -15.53 -1.43
CA PRO A 382 16.67 -14.81 -1.52
C PRO A 382 16.59 -13.63 -2.51
N GLY A 383 17.19 -12.49 -2.14
CA GLY A 383 17.19 -11.25 -2.90
C GLY A 383 15.98 -10.32 -2.65
N LYS A 384 14.89 -10.83 -2.09
CA LYS A 384 13.71 -10.01 -1.73
C LYS A 384 13.99 -9.14 -0.51
N LEU A 385 13.24 -8.06 -0.38
CA LEU A 385 13.25 -7.26 0.84
C LEU A 385 12.72 -8.08 2.02
N ALA A 386 13.33 -7.88 3.19
CA ALA A 386 12.92 -8.54 4.42
C ALA A 386 11.70 -7.84 5.03
N ASP A 387 10.59 -7.96 4.32
CA ASP A 387 9.25 -7.59 4.76
C ASP A 387 8.55 -8.90 5.15
N LEU A 388 8.41 -9.14 6.45
CA LEU A 388 7.98 -10.42 7.01
C LEU A 388 6.94 -10.22 8.11
N VAL A 389 5.97 -11.11 8.17
CA VAL A 389 4.92 -11.13 9.20
C VAL A 389 4.83 -12.53 9.79
N ALA A 390 4.73 -12.65 11.12
CA ALA A 390 4.41 -13.92 11.75
C ALA A 390 3.09 -13.86 12.51
N VAL A 391 2.33 -14.96 12.40
CA VAL A 391 1.02 -15.13 13.01
C VAL A 391 0.97 -16.40 13.86
N GLN A 392 0.12 -16.40 14.89
CA GLN A 392 -0.21 -17.59 15.65
C GLN A 392 -1.19 -18.46 14.86
N GLY A 393 -0.86 -19.75 14.69
CA GLY A 393 -1.66 -20.70 13.91
C GLY A 393 -1.19 -20.83 12.46
N ASP A 394 -2.04 -21.44 11.62
CA ASP A 394 -1.76 -21.73 10.22
C ASP A 394 -2.82 -21.10 9.32
N PRO A 395 -2.56 -19.91 8.73
CA PRO A 395 -3.55 -19.22 7.92
C PRO A 395 -3.84 -19.90 6.58
N SER A 396 -3.04 -20.88 6.16
CA SER A 396 -3.35 -21.69 4.98
C SER A 396 -4.48 -22.72 5.23
N ARG A 397 -4.77 -23.01 6.52
CA ARG A 397 -5.84 -23.91 6.95
C ARG A 397 -6.99 -23.15 7.61
N ASP A 398 -6.66 -22.15 8.41
CA ASP A 398 -7.60 -21.29 9.13
C ASP A 398 -7.20 -19.82 8.89
N ILE A 399 -7.88 -19.17 7.97
CA ILE A 399 -7.58 -17.79 7.58
C ILE A 399 -7.71 -16.81 8.77
N GLU A 400 -8.49 -17.12 9.80
CA GLU A 400 -8.64 -16.33 11.04
C GLU A 400 -7.30 -16.18 11.79
N ALA A 401 -6.31 -17.04 11.51
CA ALA A 401 -4.96 -16.90 12.04
C ALA A 401 -4.30 -15.57 11.66
N LEU A 402 -4.68 -14.97 10.53
CA LEU A 402 -4.18 -13.64 10.11
C LEU A 402 -4.55 -12.52 11.10
N ARG A 403 -5.60 -12.69 11.92
CA ARG A 403 -5.93 -11.71 12.97
C ARG A 403 -4.95 -11.73 14.15
N ARG A 404 -4.11 -12.76 14.25
CA ARG A 404 -3.17 -12.98 15.36
C ARG A 404 -1.73 -12.70 14.93
N VAL A 405 -1.52 -11.52 14.31
CA VAL A 405 -0.19 -11.01 13.99
C VAL A 405 0.55 -10.73 15.30
N VAL A 406 1.75 -11.27 15.48
CA VAL A 406 2.60 -11.07 16.66
C VAL A 406 4.00 -10.59 16.32
N PHE A 407 4.40 -10.68 15.05
CA PHE A 407 5.70 -10.19 14.59
C PHE A 407 5.53 -9.48 13.24
N VAL A 408 6.17 -8.31 13.11
CA VAL A 408 6.21 -7.52 11.86
C VAL A 408 7.62 -6.99 11.65
N MET A 409 8.20 -7.33 10.51
CA MET A 409 9.47 -6.79 10.01
C MET A 409 9.24 -6.11 8.67
N LYS A 410 9.80 -4.91 8.48
CA LYS A 410 9.82 -4.18 7.20
C LYS A 410 11.24 -3.69 6.93
N ASN A 411 11.76 -3.93 5.72
CA ASN A 411 13.14 -3.62 5.35
C ASN A 411 14.17 -4.14 6.37
N GLY A 412 13.96 -5.35 6.93
CA GLY A 412 14.86 -5.94 7.92
C GLY A 412 14.78 -5.36 9.34
N ARG A 413 13.98 -4.32 9.56
CA ARG A 413 13.72 -3.72 10.88
C ARG A 413 12.43 -4.27 11.48
N VAL A 414 12.49 -4.65 12.76
CA VAL A 414 11.33 -5.16 13.51
C VAL A 414 10.54 -3.99 14.09
N TYR A 415 9.23 -3.97 13.82
CA TYR A 415 8.26 -2.97 14.31
C TYR A 415 7.27 -3.55 15.33
N ARG A 416 7.12 -4.87 15.32
CA ARG A 416 6.29 -5.60 16.28
C ARG A 416 6.96 -6.92 16.65
N ASN A 417 7.04 -7.23 17.93
CA ASN A 417 7.49 -8.53 18.45
C ASN A 417 6.81 -8.75 19.81
N ASP A 418 5.62 -9.32 19.75
CA ASP A 418 4.77 -9.62 20.90
C ASP A 418 4.82 -11.11 21.24
N HIS A 419 5.93 -11.79 20.89
CA HIS A 419 6.16 -13.23 21.09
C HIS A 419 7.21 -13.47 22.15
#